data_71c3e98e32d78097e75e58abd4c6adf1
#
_entry.id   71c3e98e32d78097e75e58abd4c6adf1
#
_cell.length_a   1.000
_cell.length_b   1.000
_cell.length_c   1.000
_cell.angle_alpha   90.00
_cell.angle_beta   90.00
_cell.angle_gamma   90.00
#
_symmetry.space_group_name_H-M   'P 1'
#
loop_
_entity.id
_entity.type
_entity.pdbx_description
1 polymer ?
#
loop_
_entity_poly.entity_id
_entity_poly.type
_entity_poly.pdbx_seq_one_letter_code
_entity_poly.pdbx_strand_id
1 'polypeptide(L)'
;MDPNQPRAPRDMQGLLKFCIEATKGEDAPEDPNATLESMDPTRRQWLEQALSSMSVDVIKELAEGIKILNTAKNPNISQEDIEKVEYAFECISDWVDQIDMANNFHKIGGFESLKTCLKSDYASIRSASANAIGKIIF
;
A
#
# COMPACT_ATOMS: atom_id res chain seq x y z
N MET A 1 11.02 32.20 20.80
CA MET A 1 11.28 30.81 20.45
C MET A 1 12.24 30.21 21.43
N ASP A 2 11.81 29.28 22.21
CA ASP A 2 12.65 28.55 23.15
C ASP A 2 13.60 27.65 22.34
N PRO A 3 14.94 27.84 22.40
CA PRO A 3 15.88 27.02 21.67
C PRO A 3 15.88 25.55 22.07
N ASN A 4 15.19 25.22 23.16
CA ASN A 4 15.09 23.86 23.72
C ASN A 4 13.78 23.14 23.34
N GLN A 5 12.93 23.75 22.53
CA GLN A 5 11.68 23.11 22.10
C GLN A 5 11.98 22.08 21.03
N PRO A 6 11.62 20.81 21.25
CA PRO A 6 11.82 19.77 20.23
C PRO A 6 11.07 20.12 18.96
N ARG A 7 11.76 20.08 17.83
CA ARG A 7 11.14 20.32 16.53
C ARG A 7 10.16 19.20 16.22
N ALA A 8 8.99 19.57 15.70
CA ALA A 8 8.01 18.59 15.26
C ALA A 8 8.61 17.62 14.22
N PRO A 9 8.39 16.32 14.39
CA PRO A 9 8.89 15.32 13.45
C PRO A 9 8.30 15.52 12.06
N ARG A 10 9.11 15.36 11.02
CA ARG A 10 8.72 15.58 9.63
C ARG A 10 8.33 14.29 8.90
N ASP A 11 8.65 13.15 9.47
CA ASP A 11 8.39 11.83 8.92
C ASP A 11 8.01 10.82 10.00
N MET A 12 7.57 9.65 9.59
CA MET A 12 7.14 8.59 10.51
C MET A 12 8.28 8.07 11.39
N GLN A 13 9.50 8.01 10.88
CA GLN A 13 10.67 7.59 11.67
C GLN A 13 11.04 8.63 12.72
N GLY A 14 10.96 9.90 12.36
CA GLY A 14 11.17 11.01 13.29
C GLY A 14 10.10 11.04 14.37
N LEU A 15 8.84 10.75 14.03
CA LEU A 15 7.74 10.63 15.00
C LEU A 15 7.98 9.48 15.98
N LEU A 16 8.37 8.31 15.47
CA LEU A 16 8.69 7.15 16.31
C LEU A 16 9.85 7.45 17.28
N LYS A 17 10.92 8.04 16.75
CA LYS A 17 12.08 8.46 17.56
C LYS A 17 11.68 9.47 18.63
N PHE A 18 10.87 10.46 18.26
CA PHE A 18 10.33 11.46 19.21
C PHE A 18 9.50 10.80 20.31
N CYS A 19 8.61 9.85 19.97
CA CYS A 19 7.81 9.12 20.95
C CYS A 19 8.71 8.30 21.91
N ILE A 20 9.72 7.62 21.39
CA ILE A 20 10.68 6.84 22.20
C ILE A 20 11.46 7.76 23.14
N GLU A 21 11.90 8.90 22.66
CA GLU A 21 12.64 9.88 23.48
C GLU A 21 11.74 10.52 24.55
N ALA A 22 10.49 10.83 24.22
CA ALA A 22 9.53 11.42 25.14
C ALA A 22 9.11 10.45 26.26
N THR A 23 9.06 9.14 25.97
CA THR A 23 8.67 8.11 26.95
C THR A 23 9.85 7.52 27.73
N LYS A 24 11.06 7.88 27.37
CA LYS A 24 12.32 7.32 27.94
C LYS A 24 12.50 7.53 29.46
N GLY A 25 11.71 8.40 30.06
CA GLY A 25 11.78 8.69 31.51
C GLY A 25 10.71 7.98 32.34
N GLU A 26 9.63 7.48 31.71
CA GLU A 26 8.47 6.99 32.44
C GLU A 26 8.32 5.46 32.42
N ASP A 27 8.73 4.79 31.31
CA ASP A 27 8.51 3.36 31.09
C ASP A 27 9.79 2.55 30.78
N ALA A 28 10.95 3.16 30.85
CA ALA A 28 12.19 2.41 30.65
C ALA A 28 12.41 1.47 31.84
N PRO A 29 12.62 0.16 31.63
CA PRO A 29 12.96 -0.75 32.70
C PRO A 29 14.26 -0.25 33.37
N GLU A 30 14.26 -0.15 34.70
CA GLU A 30 15.43 0.29 35.49
C GLU A 30 16.62 -0.65 35.34
N ASP A 31 16.39 -1.87 34.88
CA ASP A 31 17.40 -2.90 34.63
C ASP A 31 17.67 -3.04 33.15
N PRO A 32 18.88 -2.70 32.63
CA PRO A 32 19.24 -2.91 31.23
C PRO A 32 19.27 -4.39 30.81
N ASN A 33 19.24 -5.32 31.75
CA ASN A 33 19.11 -6.76 31.49
C ASN A 33 17.70 -7.29 31.67
N ALA A 34 16.72 -6.44 31.96
CA ALA A 34 15.32 -6.86 32.01
C ALA A 34 14.94 -7.43 30.67
N THR A 35 14.71 -8.72 30.61
CA THR A 35 14.12 -9.36 29.45
C THR A 35 12.74 -8.77 29.23
N LEU A 36 12.51 -8.20 28.06
CA LEU A 36 11.19 -7.78 27.63
C LEU A 36 10.27 -9.00 27.78
N GLU A 37 9.38 -8.97 28.75
CA GLU A 37 8.38 -10.01 28.88
C GLU A 37 7.62 -10.11 27.57
N SER A 38 7.52 -11.32 27.05
CA SER A 38 6.72 -11.56 25.84
C SER A 38 5.29 -11.11 26.10
N MET A 39 4.77 -10.29 25.21
CA MET A 39 3.39 -9.79 25.31
C MET A 39 2.42 -10.97 25.52
N ASP A 40 1.47 -10.81 26.46
CA ASP A 40 0.39 -11.78 26.68
C ASP A 40 -0.29 -12.15 25.34
N PRO A 41 -0.49 -13.46 25.05
CA PRO A 41 -1.09 -13.91 23.78
C PRO A 41 -2.43 -13.25 23.48
N THR A 42 -3.26 -13.01 24.49
CA THR A 42 -4.58 -12.35 24.32
C THR A 42 -4.40 -10.89 23.88
N ARG A 43 -3.46 -10.18 24.49
CA ARG A 43 -3.15 -8.79 24.13
C ARG A 43 -2.54 -8.67 22.75
N ARG A 44 -1.67 -9.61 22.40
CA ARG A 44 -1.08 -9.72 21.05
C ARG A 44 -2.15 -9.93 19.99
N GLN A 45 -3.06 -10.88 20.21
CA GLN A 45 -4.15 -11.17 19.30
C GLN A 45 -5.07 -9.96 19.11
N TRP A 46 -5.42 -9.26 20.19
CA TRP A 46 -6.20 -8.04 20.13
C TRP A 46 -5.49 -6.96 19.31
N LEU A 47 -4.17 -6.78 19.53
CA LEU A 47 -3.37 -5.80 18.79
C LEU A 47 -3.27 -6.14 17.30
N GLU A 48 -3.07 -7.42 16.97
CA GLU A 48 -3.06 -7.91 15.59
C GLU A 48 -4.40 -7.65 14.90
N GLN A 49 -5.52 -7.91 15.59
CA GLN A 49 -6.86 -7.60 15.06
C GLN A 49 -7.05 -6.09 14.86
N ALA A 50 -6.67 -5.27 15.82
CA ALA A 50 -6.79 -3.82 15.72
C ALA A 50 -5.97 -3.26 14.56
N LEU A 51 -4.71 -3.68 14.41
CA LEU A 51 -3.84 -3.27 13.32
C LEU A 51 -4.37 -3.76 11.96
N SER A 52 -4.86 -4.99 11.89
CA SER A 52 -5.44 -5.56 10.68
C SER A 52 -6.72 -4.82 10.24
N SER A 53 -7.54 -4.37 11.20
CA SER A 53 -8.75 -3.60 10.89
C SER A 53 -8.45 -2.16 10.44
N MET A 54 -7.32 -1.61 10.83
CA MET A 54 -6.90 -0.25 10.49
C MET A 54 -5.99 -0.19 9.25
N SER A 55 -5.35 -1.30 8.89
CA SER A 55 -4.47 -1.38 7.73
C SER A 55 -5.23 -1.86 6.51
N VAL A 56 -5.01 -1.17 5.39
CA VAL A 56 -5.47 -1.63 4.08
C VAL A 56 -4.49 -2.66 3.56
N ASP A 57 -4.99 -3.83 3.18
CA ASP A 57 -4.17 -4.84 2.51
C ASP A 57 -4.01 -4.47 1.03
N VAL A 58 -2.98 -3.69 0.75
CA VAL A 58 -2.68 -3.17 -0.59
C VAL A 58 -2.44 -4.30 -1.59
N ILE A 59 -1.79 -5.37 -1.18
CA ILE A 59 -1.50 -6.51 -2.06
C ILE A 59 -2.81 -7.18 -2.49
N LYS A 60 -3.77 -7.31 -1.58
CA LYS A 60 -5.09 -7.84 -1.88
C LYS A 60 -5.85 -6.92 -2.84
N GLU A 61 -5.81 -5.61 -2.61
CA GLU A 61 -6.43 -4.64 -3.54
C GLU A 61 -5.80 -4.69 -4.93
N LEU A 62 -4.48 -4.77 -5.02
CA LEU A 62 -3.78 -4.93 -6.30
C LEU A 62 -4.17 -6.24 -7.00
N ALA A 63 -4.30 -7.33 -6.26
CA ALA A 63 -4.71 -8.62 -6.82
C ALA A 63 -6.16 -8.58 -7.34
N GLU A 64 -7.06 -7.94 -6.63
CA GLU A 64 -8.44 -7.72 -7.09
C GLU A 64 -8.49 -6.81 -8.32
N GLY A 65 -7.69 -5.76 -8.34
CA GLY A 65 -7.52 -4.90 -9.52
C GLY A 65 -7.06 -5.69 -10.75
N ILE A 66 -6.08 -6.57 -10.61
CA ILE A 66 -5.61 -7.43 -11.69
C ILE A 66 -6.73 -8.34 -12.22
N LYS A 67 -7.55 -8.89 -11.35
CA LYS A 67 -8.72 -9.70 -11.77
C LYS A 67 -9.69 -8.88 -12.62
N ILE A 68 -9.94 -7.64 -12.23
CA ILE A 68 -10.80 -6.73 -12.98
C ILE A 68 -10.18 -6.39 -14.34
N LEU A 69 -8.88 -6.10 -14.39
CA LEU A 69 -8.16 -5.85 -15.65
C LEU A 69 -8.23 -7.05 -16.61
N ASN A 70 -8.21 -8.26 -16.09
CA ASN A 70 -8.32 -9.47 -16.90
C ASN A 70 -9.72 -9.63 -17.55
N THR A 71 -10.76 -9.00 -17.03
CA THR A 71 -12.08 -8.97 -17.68
C THR A 71 -12.07 -8.16 -18.97
N ALA A 72 -11.14 -7.22 -19.13
CA ALA A 72 -10.98 -6.42 -20.34
C ALA A 72 -10.48 -7.22 -21.56
N LYS A 73 -10.09 -8.48 -21.38
CA LYS A 73 -9.72 -9.40 -22.48
C LYS A 73 -10.92 -9.81 -23.34
N ASN A 74 -12.12 -9.69 -22.82
CA ASN A 74 -13.33 -10.03 -23.55
C ASN A 74 -13.62 -8.96 -24.60
N PRO A 75 -13.87 -9.34 -25.87
CA PRO A 75 -14.12 -8.36 -26.93
C PRO A 75 -15.46 -7.62 -26.78
N ASN A 76 -16.41 -8.18 -26.03
CA ASN A 76 -17.75 -7.63 -25.82
C ASN A 76 -17.99 -7.34 -24.33
N ILE A 77 -17.26 -6.40 -23.78
CA ILE A 77 -17.49 -5.93 -22.41
C ILE A 77 -18.57 -4.83 -22.38
N SER A 78 -19.36 -4.84 -21.33
CA SER A 78 -20.38 -3.81 -21.10
C SER A 78 -19.75 -2.46 -20.75
N GLN A 79 -20.51 -1.38 -20.93
CA GLN A 79 -20.05 -0.05 -20.50
C GLN A 79 -19.75 -0.01 -18.99
N GLU A 80 -20.55 -0.70 -18.18
CA GLU A 80 -20.33 -0.83 -16.74
C GLU A 80 -19.00 -1.53 -16.43
N ASP A 81 -18.62 -2.54 -17.18
CA ASP A 81 -17.35 -3.25 -17.01
C ASP A 81 -16.15 -2.38 -17.44
N ILE A 82 -16.32 -1.53 -18.46
CA ILE A 82 -15.30 -0.55 -18.86
C ILE A 82 -15.06 0.43 -17.70
N GLU A 83 -16.10 0.95 -17.08
CA GLU A 83 -16.00 1.86 -15.93
C GLU A 83 -15.32 1.21 -14.74
N LYS A 84 -15.61 -0.06 -14.47
CA LYS A 84 -14.91 -0.84 -13.44
C LYS A 84 -13.41 -1.01 -13.73
N VAL A 85 -13.07 -1.27 -14.98
CA VAL A 85 -11.67 -1.37 -15.42
C VAL A 85 -10.95 -0.03 -15.27
N GLU A 86 -11.57 1.06 -15.68
CA GLU A 86 -11.01 2.41 -15.52
C GLU A 86 -10.78 2.75 -14.05
N TYR A 87 -11.73 2.45 -13.18
CA TYR A 87 -11.59 2.63 -11.74
C TYR A 87 -10.46 1.76 -11.16
N ALA A 88 -10.33 0.52 -11.60
CA ALA A 88 -9.22 -0.35 -11.20
C ALA A 88 -7.86 0.22 -11.59
N PHE A 89 -7.75 0.84 -12.76
CA PHE A 89 -6.53 1.55 -13.18
C PHE A 89 -6.19 2.73 -12.28
N GLU A 90 -7.17 3.51 -11.87
CA GLU A 90 -6.96 4.63 -10.93
C GLU A 90 -6.40 4.10 -9.60
N CYS A 91 -7.04 3.10 -9.01
CA CYS A 91 -6.58 2.49 -7.76
C CYS A 91 -5.16 1.90 -7.88
N ILE A 92 -4.87 1.18 -8.97
CA ILE A 92 -3.53 0.63 -9.21
C ILE A 92 -2.51 1.75 -9.38
N SER A 93 -2.85 2.80 -10.12
CA SER A 93 -1.96 3.94 -10.36
C SER A 93 -1.56 4.66 -9.07
N ASP A 94 -2.47 4.76 -8.12
CA ASP A 94 -2.19 5.39 -6.83
C ASP A 94 -1.21 4.56 -5.98
N TRP A 95 -1.31 3.24 -6.04
CA TRP A 95 -0.42 2.35 -5.28
C TRP A 95 0.95 2.15 -5.93
N VAL A 96 1.01 2.00 -7.26
CA VAL A 96 2.28 1.72 -7.96
C VAL A 96 3.22 2.93 -8.03
N ASP A 97 2.78 4.09 -7.61
CA ASP A 97 3.63 5.26 -7.41
C ASP A 97 4.70 5.02 -6.30
N GLN A 98 4.45 4.05 -5.44
CA GLN A 98 5.41 3.58 -4.44
C GLN A 98 6.23 2.40 -5.01
N ILE A 99 7.55 2.50 -4.95
CA ILE A 99 8.49 1.49 -5.52
C ILE A 99 8.20 0.07 -5.00
N ASP A 100 7.95 -0.07 -3.71
CA ASP A 100 7.67 -1.38 -3.11
C ASP A 100 6.36 -1.98 -3.63
N MET A 101 5.35 -1.14 -3.83
CA MET A 101 4.06 -1.57 -4.37
C MET A 101 4.16 -1.88 -5.86
N ALA A 102 4.94 -1.13 -6.63
CA ALA A 102 5.22 -1.44 -8.02
C ALA A 102 5.93 -2.80 -8.17
N ASN A 103 6.91 -3.09 -7.33
CA ASN A 103 7.58 -4.38 -7.29
C ASN A 103 6.63 -5.53 -6.92
N ASN A 104 5.77 -5.33 -5.94
CA ASN A 104 4.75 -6.31 -5.56
C ASN A 104 3.74 -6.54 -6.69
N PHE A 105 3.29 -5.48 -7.34
CA PHE A 105 2.41 -5.56 -8.49
C PHE A 105 3.01 -6.38 -9.64
N HIS A 106 4.29 -6.19 -9.92
CA HIS A 106 5.01 -6.99 -10.89
C HIS A 106 5.08 -8.48 -10.49
N LYS A 107 5.41 -8.76 -9.22
CA LYS A 107 5.53 -10.14 -8.69
C LYS A 107 4.22 -10.93 -8.78
N ILE A 108 3.08 -10.28 -8.58
CA ILE A 108 1.76 -10.92 -8.68
C ILE A 108 1.21 -10.98 -10.11
N GLY A 109 2.00 -10.63 -11.11
CA GLY A 109 1.65 -10.75 -12.52
C GLY A 109 0.88 -9.56 -13.10
N GLY A 110 0.86 -8.41 -12.42
CA GLY A 110 0.13 -7.22 -12.86
C GLY A 110 0.65 -6.65 -14.17
N PHE A 111 1.95 -6.71 -14.40
CA PHE A 111 2.54 -6.19 -15.63
C PHE A 111 2.06 -6.92 -16.89
N GLU A 112 1.86 -8.23 -16.82
CA GLU A 112 1.29 -9.01 -17.92
C GLU A 112 -0.15 -8.60 -18.22
N SER A 113 -0.94 -8.29 -17.20
CA SER A 113 -2.30 -7.76 -17.37
C SER A 113 -2.28 -6.38 -18.02
N LEU A 114 -1.36 -5.51 -17.67
CA LEU A 114 -1.18 -4.21 -18.33
C LEU A 114 -0.82 -4.37 -19.82
N LYS A 115 0.10 -5.25 -20.14
CA LYS A 115 0.46 -5.53 -21.55
C LYS A 115 -0.74 -6.04 -22.37
N THR A 116 -1.59 -6.84 -21.77
CA THR A 116 -2.82 -7.30 -22.42
C THR A 116 -3.79 -6.14 -22.64
N CYS A 117 -3.95 -5.25 -21.68
CA CYS A 117 -4.81 -4.06 -21.80
C CYS A 117 -4.32 -3.06 -22.86
N LEU A 118 -3.03 -3.01 -23.17
CA LEU A 118 -2.50 -2.21 -24.28
C LEU A 118 -3.02 -2.65 -25.64
N LYS A 119 -3.49 -3.88 -25.76
CA LYS A 119 -4.07 -4.44 -26.97
C LYS A 119 -5.60 -4.40 -27.00
N SER A 120 -6.22 -3.75 -26.03
CA SER A 120 -7.67 -3.62 -25.97
C SER A 120 -8.23 -2.86 -27.18
N ASP A 121 -9.43 -3.22 -27.60
CA ASP A 121 -10.17 -2.49 -28.62
C ASP A 121 -10.65 -1.11 -28.14
N TYR A 122 -10.70 -0.90 -26.84
CA TYR A 122 -11.15 0.35 -26.21
C TYR A 122 -9.98 1.32 -25.98
N ALA A 123 -10.08 2.49 -26.59
CA ALA A 123 -9.02 3.52 -26.48
C ALA A 123 -8.77 3.98 -25.05
N SER A 124 -9.82 4.09 -24.23
CA SER A 124 -9.70 4.48 -22.80
C SER A 124 -8.88 3.47 -22.00
N ILE A 125 -9.08 2.18 -22.24
CA ILE A 125 -8.33 1.09 -21.59
C ILE A 125 -6.87 1.11 -22.04
N ARG A 126 -6.58 1.28 -23.33
CA ARG A 126 -5.21 1.39 -23.84
C ARG A 126 -4.47 2.57 -23.22
N SER A 127 -5.13 3.72 -23.19
CA SER A 127 -4.57 4.95 -22.59
C SER A 127 -4.27 4.80 -21.10
N ALA A 128 -5.21 4.26 -20.33
CA ALA A 128 -5.04 4.01 -18.91
C ALA A 128 -3.90 3.01 -18.63
N SER A 129 -3.79 1.95 -19.43
CA SER A 129 -2.72 0.97 -19.32
C SER A 129 -1.34 1.59 -19.61
N ALA A 130 -1.23 2.39 -20.66
CA ALA A 130 0.01 3.08 -20.99
C ALA A 130 0.45 4.05 -19.88
N ASN A 131 -0.51 4.76 -19.29
CA ASN A 131 -0.24 5.66 -18.15
C ASN A 131 0.25 4.90 -16.92
N ALA A 132 -0.38 3.78 -16.59
CA ALA A 132 0.03 2.93 -15.47
C ALA A 132 1.45 2.36 -15.67
N ILE A 133 1.78 1.91 -16.88
CA ILE A 133 3.13 1.45 -17.22
C ILE A 133 4.15 2.57 -17.06
N GLY A 134 3.83 3.77 -17.51
CA GLY A 134 4.69 4.94 -17.36
C GLY A 134 5.03 5.23 -15.89
N LYS A 135 4.06 5.13 -15.00
CA LYS A 135 4.27 5.32 -13.55
C LYS A 135 5.16 4.24 -12.92
N ILE A 136 5.07 3.01 -13.37
CA ILE A 136 5.90 1.91 -12.86
C ILE A 136 7.36 2.05 -13.28
N ILE A 137 7.62 2.54 -14.48
CA ILE A 137 8.97 2.64 -15.05
C ILE A 137 9.72 3.88 -14.55
N PHE A 138 9.02 4.95 -14.27
CA PHE A 138 9.57 6.23 -13.82
C PHE A 138 9.27 6.53 -12.36
#